data_e7cf63a7808e47f2d57e66db676ec228
#
_entry.id   e7cf63a7808e47f2d57e66db676ec228
#
_cell.length_a   1.000
_cell.length_b   1.000
_cell.length_c   1.000
_cell.angle_alpha   90.00
_cell.angle_beta   90.00
_cell.angle_gamma   90.00
#
_symmetry.space_group_name_H-M   'P 1'
#
loop_
_entity.id
_entity.type
_entity.pdbx_description
1 polymer ?
#
loop_
_entity_poly.entity_id
_entity_poly.type
_entity_poly.pdbx_seq_one_letter_code
_entity_poly.pdbx_strand_id
1 'polypeptide(L)'
;MSTISVTNLTFCYEGSYHPVFENLSLSLDTSWHLGLTGRNGRGKTTLIRLLLGSQNHPFGLHAASGSVHAPLPLSYFPAPISCPDQPALEAAQSLCPQCPEWKLLRELSLLEFPEDALWRPYSQLSGGEQTKLQLAALFVQEGGFPLLDEPTNHLDAHSRQLVANYLRRQSGFLLISHDRAFLDGCVDHILALNRTGPELRRGDFSGWYADYLSRTQSQREQNTRLRREISRLEQSARRTADWSDRVEASKIGQGVYDRGAVGHKAAKMMKRSKAIQARQLQAAEQKKKLLHDVENIGELRLAPLSHFSSRLIQARDLSICLDSQPLFAPVTFSLEQGERLCLSGNNGCGKTSLLRLICGEALPHTGLLETASGLRLSLVEQDTSRLCGSLADYLERCGADLTLCLSILRNLGFERSQFELPMEQYSQGQKKKVLIARSLCQQAHLYLWDEPLNYLDLFSRIQLEQLLTASPVTLLFVEHDQQFCKAVATNTVHLHRL
;
A
#
# COMPACT_ATOMS: atom_id res chain seq x y z
N MET A 1 -14.38 -11.82 28.86
CA MET A 1 -13.86 -11.48 27.52
C MET A 1 -15.03 -11.04 26.69
N SER A 2 -15.00 -9.85 26.17
CA SER A 2 -16.05 -9.32 25.30
C SER A 2 -15.61 -9.45 23.85
N THR A 3 -16.55 -9.77 22.96
CA THR A 3 -16.23 -10.10 21.56
C THR A 3 -17.06 -9.22 20.62
N ILE A 4 -16.41 -8.53 19.71
CA ILE A 4 -17.07 -7.87 18.60
C ILE A 4 -17.35 -8.92 17.53
N SER A 5 -18.62 -9.07 17.15
CA SER A 5 -19.03 -10.04 16.13
C SER A 5 -19.65 -9.36 14.92
N VAL A 6 -19.21 -9.78 13.75
CA VAL A 6 -19.76 -9.39 12.44
C VAL A 6 -20.31 -10.63 11.79
N THR A 7 -21.57 -10.61 11.38
CA THR A 7 -22.26 -11.78 10.83
C THR A 7 -22.89 -11.46 9.48
N ASN A 8 -22.48 -12.20 8.45
CA ASN A 8 -22.99 -12.11 7.07
C ASN A 8 -23.11 -10.67 6.54
N LEU A 9 -22.11 -9.83 6.84
CA LEU A 9 -22.10 -8.43 6.48
C LEU A 9 -21.89 -8.27 4.98
N THR A 10 -22.81 -7.59 4.31
CA THR A 10 -22.69 -7.19 2.90
C THR A 10 -22.80 -5.68 2.80
N PHE A 11 -21.86 -5.05 2.13
CA PHE A 11 -21.81 -3.60 1.96
C PHE A 11 -21.40 -3.20 0.56
N CYS A 12 -22.09 -2.25 -0.01
CA CYS A 12 -21.80 -1.60 -1.28
C CYS A 12 -21.98 -0.08 -1.14
N TYR A 13 -21.05 0.70 -1.69
CA TYR A 13 -21.24 2.15 -1.76
C TYR A 13 -22.32 2.51 -2.78
N GLU A 14 -23.06 3.57 -2.52
CA GLU A 14 -24.05 4.11 -3.46
C GLU A 14 -23.38 4.43 -4.82
N GLY A 15 -24.00 3.97 -5.91
CA GLY A 15 -23.45 4.13 -7.26
C GLY A 15 -22.34 3.13 -7.65
N SER A 16 -21.93 2.22 -6.77
CA SER A 16 -20.98 1.15 -7.10
C SER A 16 -21.73 -0.15 -7.45
N TYR A 17 -21.34 -0.81 -8.54
CA TYR A 17 -21.88 -2.12 -8.93
C TYR A 17 -21.17 -3.29 -8.22
N HIS A 18 -20.06 -3.03 -7.54
CA HIS A 18 -19.30 -4.08 -6.88
C HIS A 18 -19.35 -3.88 -5.37
N PRO A 19 -19.76 -4.90 -4.60
CA PRO A 19 -19.75 -4.86 -3.16
C PRO A 19 -18.30 -4.82 -2.63
N VAL A 20 -18.10 -4.05 -1.57
CA VAL A 20 -16.81 -4.03 -0.84
C VAL A 20 -16.69 -5.29 0.02
N PHE A 21 -17.80 -5.71 0.61
CA PHE A 21 -17.91 -6.95 1.39
C PHE A 21 -19.11 -7.75 0.95
N GLU A 22 -18.93 -9.07 0.80
CA GLU A 22 -19.98 -10.04 0.55
C GLU A 22 -19.95 -11.12 1.64
N ASN A 23 -21.03 -11.24 2.44
CA ASN A 23 -21.17 -12.26 3.48
C ASN A 23 -19.98 -12.32 4.46
N LEU A 24 -19.40 -11.17 4.80
CA LEU A 24 -18.28 -11.08 5.73
C LEU A 24 -18.72 -11.52 7.12
N SER A 25 -18.05 -12.51 7.68
CA SER A 25 -18.25 -12.94 9.07
C SER A 25 -16.91 -13.01 9.78
N LEU A 26 -16.81 -12.39 10.95
CA LEU A 26 -15.61 -12.37 11.78
C LEU A 26 -15.94 -12.15 13.24
N SER A 27 -15.03 -12.57 14.12
CA SER A 27 -15.14 -12.45 15.56
C SER A 27 -13.83 -11.94 16.11
N LEU A 28 -13.86 -10.82 16.84
CA LEU A 28 -12.68 -10.11 17.35
C LEU A 28 -12.80 -10.02 18.88
N ASP A 29 -11.80 -10.50 19.59
CA ASP A 29 -11.72 -10.30 21.04
C ASP A 29 -11.24 -8.88 21.34
N THR A 30 -11.92 -8.21 22.25
CA THR A 30 -11.61 -6.82 22.62
C THR A 30 -10.34 -6.67 23.47
N SER A 31 -9.71 -7.76 23.87
CA SER A 31 -8.41 -7.74 24.55
C SER A 31 -7.22 -7.77 23.58
N TRP A 32 -7.45 -8.01 22.29
CA TRP A 32 -6.37 -8.11 21.29
C TRP A 32 -5.86 -6.77 20.84
N HIS A 33 -4.55 -6.68 20.64
CA HIS A 33 -3.89 -5.62 19.89
C HIS A 33 -3.90 -6.01 18.41
N LEU A 34 -4.97 -5.64 17.72
CA LEU A 34 -5.28 -6.16 16.40
C LEU A 34 -4.79 -5.21 15.28
N GLY A 35 -3.86 -5.68 14.45
CA GLY A 35 -3.43 -4.99 13.23
C GLY A 35 -4.30 -5.35 12.04
N LEU A 36 -5.00 -4.37 11.43
CA LEU A 36 -5.80 -4.55 10.24
C LEU A 36 -4.95 -4.22 9.00
N THR A 37 -4.65 -5.25 8.21
CA THR A 37 -3.82 -5.13 7.00
C THR A 37 -4.57 -5.53 5.73
N GLY A 38 -4.04 -5.15 4.58
CA GLY A 38 -4.61 -5.45 3.27
C GLY A 38 -4.27 -4.35 2.27
N ARG A 39 -4.39 -4.64 0.97
CA ARG A 39 -4.16 -3.65 -0.10
C ARG A 39 -5.12 -2.47 -0.01
N ASN A 40 -4.73 -1.33 -0.58
CA ASN A 40 -5.64 -0.19 -0.72
C ASN A 40 -6.85 -0.59 -1.56
N GLY A 41 -8.04 -0.08 -1.16
CA GLY A 41 -9.31 -0.45 -1.78
C GLY A 41 -9.97 -1.74 -1.25
N ARG A 42 -9.33 -2.49 -0.35
CA ARG A 42 -9.92 -3.71 0.24
C ARG A 42 -10.89 -3.46 1.40
N GLY A 43 -11.24 -2.20 1.65
CA GLY A 43 -12.28 -1.86 2.62
C GLY A 43 -11.79 -1.77 4.08
N LYS A 44 -10.50 -1.56 4.36
CA LYS A 44 -10.00 -1.40 5.74
C LYS A 44 -10.74 -0.29 6.50
N THR A 45 -10.71 0.93 6.00
CA THR A 45 -11.44 2.07 6.58
C THR A 45 -12.95 1.87 6.52
N THR A 46 -13.46 1.19 5.47
CA THR A 46 -14.88 0.83 5.35
C THR A 46 -15.31 -0.11 6.48
N LEU A 47 -14.48 -1.12 6.81
CA LEU A 47 -14.76 -2.01 7.94
C LEU A 47 -14.83 -1.24 9.27
N ILE A 48 -13.85 -0.36 9.54
CA ILE A 48 -13.88 0.51 10.72
C ILE A 48 -15.18 1.33 10.76
N ARG A 49 -15.57 1.97 9.67
CA ARG A 49 -16.79 2.77 9.60
C ARG A 49 -18.05 1.94 9.78
N LEU A 50 -18.09 0.70 9.31
CA LEU A 50 -19.22 -0.22 9.54
C LEU A 50 -19.30 -0.68 11.00
N LEU A 51 -18.16 -0.89 11.65
CA LEU A 51 -18.13 -1.14 13.10
C LEU A 51 -18.69 0.07 13.87
N LEU A 52 -18.27 1.29 13.53
CA LEU A 52 -18.78 2.53 14.12
C LEU A 52 -20.28 2.72 13.86
N GLY A 53 -20.78 2.32 12.69
CA GLY A 53 -22.20 2.41 12.32
C GLY A 53 -23.10 1.59 13.25
N SER A 54 -22.60 0.51 13.86
CA SER A 54 -23.34 -0.29 14.83
C SER A 54 -23.74 0.49 16.11
N GLN A 55 -23.05 1.60 16.40
CA GLN A 55 -23.27 2.46 17.54
C GLN A 55 -23.77 3.87 17.15
N ASN A 56 -24.24 4.06 15.91
CA ASN A 56 -24.68 5.34 15.37
C ASN A 56 -23.63 6.47 15.47
N HIS A 57 -22.36 6.12 15.37
CA HIS A 57 -21.28 7.09 15.39
C HIS A 57 -21.36 8.01 14.14
N PRO A 58 -21.02 9.33 14.23
CA PRO A 58 -21.12 10.28 13.11
C PRO A 58 -20.38 9.86 11.83
N PHE A 59 -19.29 9.09 11.97
CA PHE A 59 -18.53 8.52 10.83
C PHE A 59 -18.95 7.10 10.47
N GLY A 60 -19.97 6.56 11.12
CA GLY A 60 -20.44 5.21 10.89
C GLY A 60 -21.09 5.05 9.52
N LEU A 61 -20.98 3.85 8.95
CA LEU A 61 -21.68 3.39 7.76
C LEU A 61 -22.64 2.28 8.17
N HIS A 62 -23.76 2.16 7.47
CA HIS A 62 -24.71 1.08 7.70
C HIS A 62 -24.61 0.03 6.60
N ALA A 63 -24.60 -1.24 6.99
CA ALA A 63 -24.56 -2.35 6.05
C ALA A 63 -25.89 -2.50 5.29
N ALA A 64 -25.81 -2.98 4.05
CA ALA A 64 -26.98 -3.35 3.26
C ALA A 64 -27.67 -4.60 3.84
N SER A 65 -26.90 -5.53 4.38
CA SER A 65 -27.38 -6.71 5.09
C SER A 65 -26.33 -7.23 6.09
N GLY A 66 -26.79 -8.08 7.02
CA GLY A 66 -25.97 -8.62 8.10
C GLY A 66 -26.09 -7.81 9.38
N SER A 67 -25.31 -8.17 10.39
CA SER A 67 -25.31 -7.50 11.70
C SER A 67 -23.90 -7.34 12.24
N VAL A 68 -23.69 -6.23 12.95
CA VAL A 68 -22.49 -5.95 13.74
C VAL A 68 -22.91 -5.76 15.20
N HIS A 69 -22.29 -6.53 16.08
CA HIS A 69 -22.50 -6.41 17.52
C HIS A 69 -21.19 -6.05 18.20
N ALA A 70 -21.13 -4.89 18.83
CA ALA A 70 -19.98 -4.41 19.60
C ALA A 70 -20.43 -4.18 21.06
N PRO A 71 -19.95 -4.98 22.00
CA PRO A 71 -20.39 -4.91 23.41
C PRO A 71 -19.76 -3.73 24.18
N LEU A 72 -18.71 -3.11 23.65
CA LEU A 72 -18.01 -1.98 24.25
C LEU A 72 -18.21 -0.72 23.40
N PRO A 73 -18.11 0.48 24.00
CA PRO A 73 -18.07 1.74 23.25
C PRO A 73 -16.88 1.73 22.27
N LEU A 74 -17.15 2.12 21.03
CA LEU A 74 -16.14 2.26 19.99
C LEU A 74 -15.73 3.73 19.89
N SER A 75 -14.44 4.00 19.92
CA SER A 75 -13.88 5.33 19.67
C SER A 75 -13.02 5.31 18.41
N TYR A 76 -12.98 6.43 17.68
CA TYR A 76 -12.31 6.52 16.39
C TYR A 76 -11.20 7.55 16.39
N PHE A 77 -10.05 7.16 15.84
CA PHE A 77 -8.95 8.07 15.53
C PHE A 77 -8.73 8.10 14.00
N PRO A 78 -8.55 9.27 13.38
CA PRO A 78 -8.51 10.61 13.99
C PRO A 78 -9.92 11.14 14.33
N ALA A 79 -10.06 11.69 15.54
CA ALA A 79 -11.30 12.33 15.97
C ALA A 79 -11.35 13.79 15.49
N PRO A 80 -12.50 14.28 15.02
CA PRO A 80 -12.63 15.68 14.65
C PRO A 80 -12.61 16.56 15.90
N ILE A 81 -11.88 17.64 15.83
CA ILE A 81 -11.87 18.68 16.86
C ILE A 81 -12.86 19.78 16.46
N SER A 82 -13.86 20.02 17.31
CA SER A 82 -14.92 20.99 17.01
C SER A 82 -14.41 22.43 16.99
N CYS A 83 -13.44 22.77 17.82
CA CYS A 83 -12.88 24.12 17.96
C CYS A 83 -11.34 24.07 17.90
N PRO A 84 -10.75 24.13 16.70
CA PRO A 84 -9.29 23.99 16.53
C PRO A 84 -8.48 25.20 17.05
N ASP A 85 -9.12 26.33 17.29
CA ASP A 85 -8.48 27.55 17.80
C ASP A 85 -8.42 27.62 19.33
N GLN A 86 -9.03 26.67 20.04
CA GLN A 86 -8.91 26.53 21.49
C GLN A 86 -7.54 25.95 21.90
N PRO A 87 -7.11 26.20 23.16
CA PRO A 87 -5.92 25.57 23.72
C PRO A 87 -5.98 24.04 23.55
N ALA A 88 -4.82 23.43 23.29
CA ALA A 88 -4.72 22.00 23.06
C ALA A 88 -5.29 21.15 24.21
N LEU A 89 -5.10 21.59 25.45
CA LEU A 89 -5.66 20.92 26.63
C LEU A 89 -7.20 20.90 26.58
N GLU A 90 -7.84 22.03 26.30
CA GLU A 90 -9.31 22.13 26.21
C GLU A 90 -9.84 21.29 25.02
N ALA A 91 -9.14 21.32 23.89
CA ALA A 91 -9.47 20.50 22.73
C ALA A 91 -9.42 19.00 23.08
N ALA A 92 -8.41 18.55 23.83
CA ALA A 92 -8.31 17.17 24.30
C ALA A 92 -9.41 16.82 25.31
N GLN A 93 -9.72 17.72 26.27
CA GLN A 93 -10.81 17.53 27.22
C GLN A 93 -12.19 17.44 26.54
N SER A 94 -12.39 18.13 25.42
CA SER A 94 -13.63 18.02 24.63
C SER A 94 -13.85 16.60 24.06
N LEU A 95 -12.77 15.85 23.80
CA LEU A 95 -12.82 14.45 23.38
C LEU A 95 -13.09 13.49 24.55
N CYS A 96 -12.76 13.87 25.78
CA CYS A 96 -12.92 13.05 26.98
C CYS A 96 -13.55 13.84 28.17
N PRO A 97 -14.78 14.36 28.03
CA PRO A 97 -15.36 15.32 28.98
C PRO A 97 -15.57 14.76 30.39
N GLN A 98 -15.63 13.45 30.55
CA GLN A 98 -15.81 12.80 31.86
C GLN A 98 -14.49 12.43 32.55
N CYS A 99 -13.35 12.63 31.90
CA CYS A 99 -12.05 12.23 32.44
C CYS A 99 -11.43 13.36 33.26
N PRO A 100 -10.87 13.06 34.44
CA PRO A 100 -10.12 14.04 35.24
C PRO A 100 -8.88 14.50 34.49
N GLU A 101 -8.58 15.79 34.53
CA GLU A 101 -7.45 16.41 33.84
C GLU A 101 -6.11 15.74 34.17
N TRP A 102 -5.88 15.37 35.43
CA TRP A 102 -4.63 14.73 35.85
C TRP A 102 -4.38 13.37 35.16
N LYS A 103 -5.46 12.61 34.80
CA LYS A 103 -5.30 11.36 34.04
C LYS A 103 -4.84 11.67 32.60
N LEU A 104 -5.43 12.69 31.98
CA LEU A 104 -5.03 13.13 30.63
C LEU A 104 -3.57 13.60 30.61
N LEU A 105 -3.17 14.41 31.58
CA LEU A 105 -1.78 14.89 31.73
C LEU A 105 -0.80 13.73 31.93
N ARG A 106 -1.18 12.71 32.69
CA ARG A 106 -0.38 11.49 32.85
C ARG A 106 -0.17 10.77 31.52
N GLU A 107 -1.23 10.57 30.73
CA GLU A 107 -1.12 9.91 29.41
C GLU A 107 -0.27 10.74 28.44
N LEU A 108 -0.41 12.07 28.46
CA LEU A 108 0.42 12.99 27.67
C LEU A 108 1.89 12.94 28.07
N SER A 109 2.19 12.83 29.37
CA SER A 109 3.56 12.66 29.86
C SER A 109 4.19 11.34 29.35
N LEU A 110 3.41 10.24 29.28
CA LEU A 110 3.88 8.98 28.70
C LEU A 110 4.20 9.07 27.20
N LEU A 111 3.57 10.03 26.51
CA LEU A 111 3.80 10.32 25.10
C LEU A 111 4.83 11.44 24.87
N GLU A 112 5.54 11.88 25.94
CA GLU A 112 6.52 12.97 25.86
C GLU A 112 5.94 14.21 25.17
N PHE A 113 4.71 14.59 25.54
CA PHE A 113 4.06 15.77 25.00
C PHE A 113 4.63 17.03 25.64
N PRO A 114 5.02 18.06 24.83
CA PRO A 114 5.59 19.30 25.40
C PRO A 114 4.57 20.06 26.24
N GLU A 115 4.93 20.41 27.49
CA GLU A 115 4.02 21.12 28.40
C GLU A 115 3.60 22.50 27.89
N ASP A 116 4.51 23.22 27.22
CA ASP A 116 4.22 24.51 26.59
C ASP A 116 3.23 24.42 25.46
N ALA A 117 3.16 23.28 24.74
CA ALA A 117 2.23 23.03 23.66
C ALA A 117 0.78 22.84 24.13
N LEU A 118 0.54 22.54 25.41
CA LEU A 118 -0.81 22.42 25.99
C LEU A 118 -1.62 23.71 25.92
N TRP A 119 -0.94 24.84 25.96
CA TRP A 119 -1.53 26.19 25.99
C TRP A 119 -1.62 26.84 24.60
N ARG A 120 -1.01 26.22 23.59
CA ARG A 120 -1.12 26.69 22.20
C ARG A 120 -2.46 26.26 21.61
N PRO A 121 -3.00 27.05 20.66
CA PRO A 121 -4.15 26.62 19.85
C PRO A 121 -3.89 25.26 19.19
N TYR A 122 -4.89 24.38 19.20
CA TYR A 122 -4.75 23.05 18.58
C TYR A 122 -4.35 23.14 17.09
N SER A 123 -4.85 24.16 16.38
CA SER A 123 -4.52 24.42 14.95
C SER A 123 -3.03 24.73 14.71
N GLN A 124 -2.30 25.18 15.73
CA GLN A 124 -0.86 25.50 15.65
C GLN A 124 0.05 24.34 16.04
N LEU A 125 -0.52 23.24 16.55
CA LEU A 125 0.25 22.05 16.87
C LEU A 125 0.77 21.37 15.58
N SER A 126 1.96 20.81 15.65
CA SER A 126 2.45 19.90 14.60
C SER A 126 1.55 18.67 14.49
N GLY A 127 1.50 18.05 13.31
CA GLY A 127 0.69 16.83 13.11
C GLY A 127 1.06 15.70 14.08
N GLY A 128 2.32 15.61 14.48
CA GLY A 128 2.77 14.66 15.51
C GLY A 128 2.24 14.97 16.91
N GLU A 129 2.25 16.23 17.32
CA GLU A 129 1.65 16.68 18.59
C GLU A 129 0.14 16.47 18.59
N GLN A 130 -0.56 16.79 17.50
CA GLN A 130 -2.00 16.52 17.35
C GLN A 130 -2.31 15.02 17.52
N THR A 131 -1.51 14.15 16.91
CA THR A 131 -1.66 12.70 17.03
C THR A 131 -1.47 12.23 18.48
N LYS A 132 -0.40 12.67 19.16
CA LYS A 132 -0.14 12.32 20.56
C LYS A 132 -1.27 12.77 21.49
N LEU A 133 -1.76 14.00 21.29
CA LEU A 133 -2.86 14.58 22.07
C LEU A 133 -4.14 13.76 21.92
N GLN A 134 -4.53 13.44 20.68
CA GLN A 134 -5.73 12.65 20.43
C GLN A 134 -5.63 11.22 20.96
N LEU A 135 -4.46 10.56 20.82
CA LEU A 135 -4.24 9.22 21.37
C LEU A 135 -4.38 9.23 22.90
N ALA A 136 -3.77 10.21 23.59
CA ALA A 136 -3.94 10.34 25.03
C ALA A 136 -5.42 10.49 25.42
N ALA A 137 -6.16 11.36 24.74
CA ALA A 137 -7.59 11.58 24.99
C ALA A 137 -8.45 10.34 24.74
N LEU A 138 -8.09 9.49 23.77
CA LEU A 138 -8.79 8.24 23.47
C LEU A 138 -8.55 7.18 24.54
N PHE A 139 -7.30 6.98 24.94
CA PHE A 139 -6.94 5.91 25.89
C PHE A 139 -7.19 6.27 27.34
N VAL A 140 -7.36 7.54 27.67
CA VAL A 140 -7.79 7.94 29.02
C VAL A 140 -9.23 7.51 29.33
N GLN A 141 -10.04 7.22 28.32
CA GLN A 141 -11.40 6.70 28.44
C GLN A 141 -11.36 5.19 28.69
N GLU A 142 -11.59 4.79 29.94
CA GLU A 142 -11.60 3.39 30.33
C GLU A 142 -12.82 2.65 29.78
N GLY A 143 -12.66 1.38 29.36
CA GLY A 143 -13.76 0.51 28.95
C GLY A 143 -14.22 0.63 27.49
N GLY A 144 -13.54 1.43 26.66
CA GLY A 144 -13.77 1.50 25.22
C GLY A 144 -12.87 0.55 24.42
N PHE A 145 -13.17 0.39 23.12
CA PHE A 145 -12.30 -0.27 22.14
C PHE A 145 -11.93 0.71 21.03
N PRO A 146 -10.71 1.26 21.04
CA PRO A 146 -10.25 2.23 20.07
C PRO A 146 -10.03 1.61 18.69
N LEU A 147 -10.49 2.35 17.65
CA LEU A 147 -10.27 2.06 16.24
C LEU A 147 -9.33 3.12 15.68
N LEU A 148 -8.07 2.74 15.42
CA LEU A 148 -7.01 3.65 15.02
C LEU A 148 -6.75 3.54 13.52
N ASP A 149 -7.03 4.60 12.76
CA ASP A 149 -6.80 4.64 11.30
C ASP A 149 -5.58 5.52 10.99
N GLU A 150 -4.45 4.89 10.66
CA GLU A 150 -3.19 5.50 10.24
C GLU A 150 -2.60 6.55 11.23
N PRO A 151 -2.40 6.23 12.52
CA PRO A 151 -1.84 7.18 13.49
C PRO A 151 -0.37 7.53 13.23
N THR A 152 0.30 6.84 12.31
CA THR A 152 1.73 7.03 12.02
C THR A 152 2.03 8.09 10.98
N ASN A 153 1.02 8.65 10.28
CA ASN A 153 1.23 9.49 9.09
C ASN A 153 2.00 10.79 9.34
N HIS A 154 1.96 11.35 10.54
CA HIS A 154 2.61 12.63 10.87
C HIS A 154 3.72 12.50 11.92
N LEU A 155 4.05 11.26 12.30
CA LEU A 155 5.05 10.97 13.32
C LEU A 155 6.44 10.81 12.67
N ASP A 156 7.44 11.42 13.27
CA ASP A 156 8.84 11.12 12.99
C ASP A 156 9.25 9.76 13.59
N ALA A 157 10.46 9.31 13.30
CA ALA A 157 10.92 7.99 13.70
C ALA A 157 10.94 7.80 15.24
N HIS A 158 11.31 8.84 16.01
CA HIS A 158 11.30 8.78 17.46
C HIS A 158 9.88 8.69 18.02
N SER A 159 9.00 9.56 17.56
CA SER A 159 7.59 9.57 17.98
C SER A 159 6.87 8.26 17.61
N ARG A 160 7.18 7.63 16.45
CA ARG A 160 6.62 6.31 16.10
C ARG A 160 6.99 5.25 17.12
N GLN A 161 8.27 5.18 17.51
CA GLN A 161 8.73 4.22 18.51
C GLN A 161 8.08 4.46 19.89
N LEU A 162 7.96 5.73 20.27
CA LEU A 162 7.32 6.13 21.53
C LEU A 162 5.84 5.72 21.55
N VAL A 163 5.10 6.04 20.49
CA VAL A 163 3.68 5.68 20.36
C VAL A 163 3.49 4.16 20.28
N ALA A 164 4.36 3.42 19.60
CA ALA A 164 4.30 1.95 19.58
C ALA A 164 4.46 1.37 20.99
N ASN A 165 5.45 1.85 21.76
CA ASN A 165 5.67 1.45 23.14
C ASN A 165 4.49 1.82 24.07
N TYR A 166 3.85 2.96 23.81
CA TYR A 166 2.66 3.40 24.53
C TYR A 166 1.48 2.47 24.24
N LEU A 167 1.18 2.20 22.97
CA LEU A 167 0.08 1.31 22.55
C LEU A 167 0.24 -0.11 23.09
N ARG A 168 1.45 -0.62 23.14
CA ARG A 168 1.73 -1.97 23.68
C ARG A 168 1.29 -2.15 25.15
N ARG A 169 1.18 -1.06 25.89
CA ARG A 169 0.78 -1.07 27.33
C ARG A 169 -0.70 -0.85 27.52
N GLN A 170 -1.41 -0.50 26.47
CA GLN A 170 -2.84 -0.19 26.54
C GLN A 170 -3.72 -1.45 26.51
N SER A 171 -5.01 -1.28 26.74
CA SER A 171 -6.03 -2.32 26.49
C SER A 171 -6.11 -2.61 24.98
N GLY A 172 -6.90 -3.61 24.58
CA GLY A 172 -7.06 -3.98 23.18
C GLY A 172 -7.56 -2.84 22.29
N PHE A 173 -7.17 -2.90 21.03
CA PHE A 173 -7.52 -1.93 19.99
C PHE A 173 -7.48 -2.54 18.60
N LEU A 174 -8.08 -1.89 17.61
CA LEU A 174 -7.91 -2.17 16.18
C LEU A 174 -7.07 -1.07 15.55
N LEU A 175 -5.97 -1.43 14.88
CA LEU A 175 -5.02 -0.51 14.27
C LEU A 175 -4.88 -0.76 12.77
N ILE A 176 -5.09 0.27 11.96
CA ILE A 176 -4.61 0.31 10.57
C ILE A 176 -3.30 1.09 10.56
N SER A 177 -2.25 0.47 10.06
CA SER A 177 -1.00 1.17 9.76
C SER A 177 -0.28 0.54 8.59
N HIS A 178 0.47 1.36 7.86
CA HIS A 178 1.32 0.95 6.75
C HIS A 178 2.81 0.91 7.14
N ASP A 179 3.11 1.05 8.43
CA ASP A 179 4.48 0.95 8.99
C ASP A 179 4.69 -0.42 9.64
N ARG A 180 5.59 -1.23 9.06
CA ARG A 180 5.89 -2.60 9.55
C ARG A 180 6.48 -2.61 10.95
N ALA A 181 7.48 -1.73 11.19
CA ALA A 181 8.13 -1.66 12.49
C ALA A 181 7.17 -1.24 13.59
N PHE A 182 6.25 -0.34 13.26
CA PHE A 182 5.21 0.10 14.18
C PHE A 182 4.23 -1.02 14.51
N LEU A 183 3.75 -1.76 13.48
CA LEU A 183 2.87 -2.93 13.70
C LEU A 183 3.57 -3.99 14.56
N ASP A 184 4.79 -4.39 14.20
CA ASP A 184 5.55 -5.39 14.97
C ASP A 184 5.82 -4.95 16.43
N GLY A 185 5.88 -3.63 16.66
CA GLY A 185 6.10 -3.05 17.97
C GLY A 185 4.89 -3.08 18.92
N CYS A 186 3.65 -3.14 18.38
CA CYS A 186 2.45 -2.92 19.20
C CYS A 186 1.30 -3.92 18.97
N VAL A 187 1.32 -4.77 17.93
CA VAL A 187 0.23 -5.73 17.68
C VAL A 187 0.60 -7.15 18.06
N ASP A 188 -0.40 -7.95 18.44
CA ASP A 188 -0.28 -9.37 18.77
C ASP A 188 -1.18 -10.28 17.91
N HIS A 189 -2.08 -9.68 17.13
CA HIS A 189 -2.94 -10.35 16.15
C HIS A 189 -3.01 -9.56 14.86
N ILE A 190 -3.08 -10.25 13.72
CA ILE A 190 -3.23 -9.65 12.39
C ILE A 190 -4.55 -10.11 11.77
N LEU A 191 -5.37 -9.14 11.38
CA LEU A 191 -6.54 -9.33 10.53
C LEU A 191 -6.20 -8.85 9.11
N ALA A 192 -6.03 -9.79 8.19
CA ALA A 192 -5.75 -9.47 6.80
C ALA A 192 -7.02 -9.53 5.96
N LEU A 193 -7.36 -8.44 5.26
CA LEU A 193 -8.43 -8.41 4.27
C LEU A 193 -7.88 -8.80 2.90
N ASN A 194 -7.98 -10.09 2.59
CA ASN A 194 -7.57 -10.66 1.32
C ASN A 194 -8.75 -10.72 0.33
N ARG A 195 -8.45 -10.94 -0.95
CA ARG A 195 -9.49 -11.13 -1.98
C ARG A 195 -10.38 -12.34 -1.73
N THR A 196 -9.83 -13.36 -1.12
CA THR A 196 -10.52 -14.62 -0.78
C THR A 196 -11.32 -14.55 0.53
N GLY A 197 -11.21 -13.45 1.26
CA GLY A 197 -11.89 -13.25 2.55
C GLY A 197 -10.94 -12.78 3.66
N PRO A 198 -11.48 -12.52 4.86
CA PRO A 198 -10.70 -12.13 6.02
C PRO A 198 -9.87 -13.30 6.55
N GLU A 199 -8.65 -13.04 6.95
CA GLU A 199 -7.77 -14.00 7.59
C GLU A 199 -7.30 -13.42 8.92
N LEU A 200 -7.63 -14.08 10.03
CA LEU A 200 -7.20 -13.70 11.36
C LEU A 200 -6.08 -14.63 11.82
N ARG A 201 -4.97 -14.07 12.28
CA ARG A 201 -3.82 -14.81 12.80
C ARG A 201 -3.27 -14.17 14.06
N ARG A 202 -2.81 -15.02 14.97
CA ARG A 202 -2.02 -14.60 16.12
C ARG A 202 -0.56 -14.43 15.72
N GLY A 203 0.07 -13.36 16.17
CA GLY A 203 1.47 -13.02 15.92
C GLY A 203 1.64 -11.58 15.43
N ASP A 204 2.89 -11.22 15.20
CA ASP A 204 3.28 -9.93 14.62
C ASP A 204 3.08 -9.90 13.10
N PHE A 205 3.26 -8.71 12.50
CA PHE A 205 3.11 -8.55 11.07
C PHE A 205 4.21 -9.28 10.29
N SER A 206 5.46 -9.22 10.75
CA SER A 206 6.59 -9.85 10.07
C SER A 206 6.44 -11.36 9.97
N GLY A 207 6.01 -12.02 11.02
CA GLY A 207 5.71 -13.45 11.03
C GLY A 207 4.55 -13.82 10.10
N TRP A 208 3.44 -13.06 10.16
CA TRP A 208 2.33 -13.24 9.25
C TRP A 208 2.74 -13.06 7.79
N TYR A 209 3.55 -12.03 7.50
CA TYR A 209 3.98 -11.72 6.13
C TYR A 209 4.91 -12.80 5.55
N ALA A 210 5.84 -13.33 6.35
CA ALA A 210 6.71 -14.44 5.93
C ALA A 210 5.88 -15.67 5.54
N ASP A 211 4.89 -16.02 6.33
CA ASP A 211 3.96 -17.10 6.03
C ASP A 211 3.09 -16.83 4.79
N TYR A 212 2.64 -15.58 4.63
CA TYR A 212 1.88 -15.15 3.45
C TYR A 212 2.70 -15.33 2.17
N LEU A 213 3.98 -14.92 2.17
CA LEU A 213 4.90 -15.09 1.03
C LEU A 213 5.11 -16.57 0.71
N SER A 214 5.39 -17.40 1.71
CA SER A 214 5.61 -18.84 1.52
C SER A 214 4.38 -19.53 0.90
N ARG A 215 3.18 -19.22 1.41
CA ARG A 215 1.92 -19.76 0.88
C ARG A 215 1.65 -19.28 -0.54
N THR A 216 1.84 -17.98 -0.78
CA THR A 216 1.64 -17.37 -2.10
C THR A 216 2.57 -17.99 -3.14
N GLN A 217 3.84 -18.22 -2.77
CA GLN A 217 4.80 -18.88 -3.64
C GLN A 217 4.39 -20.33 -3.95
N SER A 218 4.02 -21.12 -2.94
CA SER A 218 3.53 -22.49 -3.13
C SER A 218 2.30 -22.54 -4.04
N GLN A 219 1.35 -21.63 -3.85
CA GLN A 219 0.16 -21.52 -4.71
C GLN A 219 0.51 -21.14 -6.16
N ARG A 220 1.49 -20.24 -6.37
CA ARG A 220 1.98 -19.90 -7.72
C ARG A 220 2.63 -21.10 -8.41
N GLU A 221 3.43 -21.85 -7.70
CA GLU A 221 4.04 -23.07 -8.25
C GLU A 221 3.00 -24.12 -8.61
N GLN A 222 2.00 -24.34 -7.74
CA GLN A 222 0.86 -25.21 -8.02
C GLN A 222 0.06 -24.73 -9.23
N ASN A 223 -0.26 -23.44 -9.31
CA ASN A 223 -0.95 -22.85 -10.46
C ASN A 223 -0.15 -23.03 -11.77
N THR A 224 1.17 -22.88 -11.70
CA THR A 224 2.04 -23.08 -12.87
C THR A 224 2.01 -24.53 -13.34
N ARG A 225 2.03 -25.49 -12.43
CA ARG A 225 1.87 -26.93 -12.75
C ARG A 225 0.49 -27.22 -13.35
N LEU A 226 -0.56 -26.73 -12.69
CA LEU A 226 -1.96 -26.91 -13.17
C LEU A 226 -2.16 -26.30 -14.57
N ARG A 227 -1.65 -25.08 -14.82
CA ARG A 227 -1.73 -24.45 -16.15
C ARG A 227 -1.02 -25.26 -17.22
N ARG A 228 0.15 -25.84 -16.93
CA ARG A 228 0.85 -26.74 -17.88
C ARG A 228 0.03 -27.99 -18.17
N GLU A 229 -0.59 -28.59 -17.16
CA GLU A 229 -1.43 -29.78 -17.31
C GLU A 229 -2.72 -29.46 -18.10
N ILE A 230 -3.39 -28.34 -17.80
CA ILE A 230 -4.55 -27.84 -18.53
C ILE A 230 -4.19 -27.66 -20.02
N SER A 231 -3.09 -26.96 -20.31
CA SER A 231 -2.62 -26.75 -21.68
C SER A 231 -2.35 -28.06 -22.42
N ARG A 232 -1.73 -29.04 -21.73
CA ARG A 232 -1.52 -30.38 -22.32
C ARG A 232 -2.83 -31.10 -22.64
N LEU A 233 -3.82 -31.06 -21.74
CA LEU A 233 -5.13 -31.65 -21.94
C LEU A 233 -5.89 -30.97 -23.07
N GLU A 234 -5.89 -29.65 -23.16
CA GLU A 234 -6.52 -28.88 -24.23
C GLU A 234 -5.85 -29.16 -25.60
N GLN A 235 -4.52 -29.19 -25.64
CA GLN A 235 -3.79 -29.55 -26.89
C GLN A 235 -4.08 -30.99 -27.33
N SER A 236 -4.15 -31.92 -26.37
CA SER A 236 -4.50 -33.31 -26.66
C SER A 236 -5.94 -33.43 -27.18
N ALA A 237 -6.87 -32.68 -26.58
CA ALA A 237 -8.26 -32.61 -27.05
C ALA A 237 -8.35 -32.04 -28.47
N ARG A 238 -7.60 -30.98 -28.81
CA ARG A 238 -7.53 -30.40 -30.16
C ARG A 238 -6.96 -31.40 -31.18
N ARG A 239 -5.83 -32.06 -30.86
CA ARG A 239 -5.22 -33.09 -31.73
C ARG A 239 -6.19 -34.25 -32.01
N THR A 240 -6.97 -34.63 -30.99
CA THR A 240 -7.99 -35.70 -31.15
C THR A 240 -9.14 -35.24 -32.04
N ALA A 241 -9.53 -33.96 -31.98
CA ALA A 241 -10.51 -33.37 -32.89
C ALA A 241 -9.99 -33.31 -34.34
N ASP A 242 -8.79 -32.73 -34.57
CA ASP A 242 -8.15 -32.61 -35.87
C ASP A 242 -7.97 -33.99 -36.54
N TRP A 243 -7.60 -35.00 -35.75
CA TRP A 243 -7.49 -36.37 -36.25
C TRP A 243 -8.86 -36.94 -36.67
N SER A 244 -9.91 -36.69 -35.91
CA SER A 244 -11.29 -37.08 -36.24
C SER A 244 -11.75 -36.44 -37.54
N ASP A 245 -11.48 -35.14 -37.73
CA ASP A 245 -11.87 -34.38 -38.94
C ASP A 245 -11.10 -34.87 -40.16
N ARG A 246 -9.81 -35.21 -40.06
CA ARG A 246 -9.02 -35.81 -41.13
C ARG A 246 -9.53 -37.19 -41.54
N VAL A 247 -9.94 -38.02 -40.57
CA VAL A 247 -10.56 -39.33 -40.87
C VAL A 247 -11.90 -39.15 -41.58
N GLU A 248 -12.66 -38.09 -41.25
CA GLU A 248 -13.91 -37.79 -41.95
C GLU A 248 -13.68 -37.26 -43.36
N ALA A 249 -12.70 -36.40 -43.58
CA ALA A 249 -12.32 -35.89 -44.90
C ALA A 249 -11.78 -37.00 -45.82
N SER A 250 -11.09 -38.00 -45.28
CA SER A 250 -10.59 -39.15 -46.06
C SER A 250 -11.69 -40.07 -46.62
N LYS A 251 -12.97 -39.90 -46.18
CA LYS A 251 -14.13 -40.60 -46.74
C LYS A 251 -14.52 -40.09 -48.15
N ILE A 252 -14.08 -38.93 -48.56
CA ILE A 252 -14.47 -38.22 -49.77
C ILE A 252 -13.35 -38.37 -50.83
N GLY A 253 -12.89 -39.57 -51.15
CA GLY A 253 -11.80 -39.63 -52.14
C GLY A 253 -11.34 -40.98 -52.66
N GLN A 254 -11.86 -42.08 -52.18
CA GLN A 254 -11.50 -43.42 -52.76
C GLN A 254 -12.67 -44.19 -53.22
N GLY A 255 -12.52 -44.71 -54.44
CA GLY A 255 -13.53 -45.37 -55.25
C GLY A 255 -14.22 -46.57 -54.58
N VAL A 256 -15.32 -46.93 -55.22
CA VAL A 256 -16.33 -47.87 -54.83
C VAL A 256 -15.76 -49.26 -54.50
N TYR A 257 -15.58 -49.55 -53.22
CA TYR A 257 -15.65 -50.88 -52.65
C TYR A 257 -15.93 -50.79 -51.16
N ASP A 258 -17.07 -51.39 -50.75
CA ASP A 258 -17.52 -51.57 -49.35
C ASP A 258 -17.70 -50.29 -48.44
N ARG A 259 -18.60 -49.39 -48.90
CA ARG A 259 -19.01 -48.17 -48.17
C ARG A 259 -19.67 -48.48 -46.84
N GLY A 260 -20.25 -49.64 -46.60
CA GLY A 260 -20.97 -49.99 -45.37
C GLY A 260 -20.04 -50.29 -44.18
N ALA A 261 -19.05 -51.14 -44.37
CA ALA A 261 -18.12 -51.57 -43.33
C ALA A 261 -17.14 -50.45 -42.92
N VAL A 262 -16.67 -49.66 -43.90
CA VAL A 262 -15.78 -48.50 -43.67
C VAL A 262 -16.55 -47.37 -42.97
N GLY A 263 -17.82 -47.12 -43.33
CA GLY A 263 -18.67 -46.13 -42.66
C GLY A 263 -18.96 -46.48 -41.20
N HIS A 264 -19.24 -47.77 -40.91
CA HIS A 264 -19.49 -48.22 -39.55
C HIS A 264 -18.23 -48.14 -38.65
N LYS A 265 -17.05 -48.54 -39.16
CA LYS A 265 -15.76 -48.37 -38.46
C LYS A 265 -15.44 -46.91 -38.19
N ALA A 266 -15.61 -46.03 -39.18
CA ALA A 266 -15.36 -44.60 -39.05
C ALA A 266 -16.31 -43.93 -38.02
N ALA A 267 -17.62 -44.29 -38.05
CA ALA A 267 -18.60 -43.79 -37.04
C ALA A 267 -18.26 -44.26 -35.63
N LYS A 268 -17.80 -45.50 -35.43
CA LYS A 268 -17.36 -46.03 -34.14
C LYS A 268 -16.08 -45.33 -33.65
N MET A 269 -15.12 -45.07 -34.55
CA MET A 269 -13.90 -44.31 -34.21
C MET A 269 -14.22 -42.86 -33.86
N MET A 270 -15.09 -42.19 -34.59
CA MET A 270 -15.54 -40.83 -34.34
C MET A 270 -16.26 -40.71 -32.97
N LYS A 271 -17.16 -41.66 -32.64
CA LYS A 271 -17.82 -41.74 -31.34
C LYS A 271 -16.79 -41.88 -30.20
N ARG A 272 -15.76 -42.71 -30.41
CA ARG A 272 -14.67 -42.92 -29.45
C ARG A 272 -13.81 -41.68 -29.32
N SER A 273 -13.44 -40.99 -30.42
CA SER A 273 -12.68 -39.73 -30.42
C SER A 273 -13.42 -38.63 -29.67
N LYS A 274 -14.71 -38.40 -29.98
CA LYS A 274 -15.55 -37.42 -29.27
C LYS A 274 -15.65 -37.72 -27.76
N ALA A 275 -15.75 -38.97 -27.38
CA ALA A 275 -15.80 -39.36 -25.99
C ALA A 275 -14.45 -39.09 -25.26
N ILE A 276 -13.31 -39.31 -25.92
CA ILE A 276 -11.98 -39.00 -25.39
C ILE A 276 -11.80 -37.49 -25.27
N GLN A 277 -12.16 -36.74 -26.30
CA GLN A 277 -12.11 -35.26 -26.30
C GLN A 277 -12.97 -34.68 -25.16
N ALA A 278 -14.21 -35.15 -25.04
CA ALA A 278 -15.10 -34.70 -23.94
C ALA A 278 -14.50 -34.95 -22.55
N ARG A 279 -13.90 -36.14 -22.33
CA ARG A 279 -13.22 -36.46 -21.06
C ARG A 279 -12.03 -35.57 -20.82
N GLN A 280 -11.22 -35.26 -21.83
CA GLN A 280 -10.05 -34.38 -21.72
C GLN A 280 -10.47 -32.95 -21.40
N LEU A 281 -11.49 -32.41 -22.03
CA LEU A 281 -12.05 -31.10 -21.78
C LEU A 281 -12.65 -31.02 -20.37
N GLN A 282 -13.41 -32.03 -19.95
CA GLN A 282 -13.96 -32.10 -18.60
C GLN A 282 -12.86 -32.16 -17.55
N ALA A 283 -11.78 -32.94 -17.79
CA ALA A 283 -10.63 -32.98 -16.88
C ALA A 283 -9.89 -31.61 -16.83
N ALA A 284 -9.78 -30.91 -17.97
CA ALA A 284 -9.22 -29.57 -18.03
C ALA A 284 -10.08 -28.56 -17.24
N GLU A 285 -11.41 -28.62 -17.36
CA GLU A 285 -12.34 -27.77 -16.61
C GLU A 285 -12.26 -28.04 -15.08
N GLN A 286 -12.21 -29.32 -14.69
CA GLN A 286 -12.00 -29.66 -13.28
C GLN A 286 -10.70 -29.08 -12.74
N LYS A 287 -9.60 -29.16 -13.50
CA LYS A 287 -8.31 -28.57 -13.12
C LYS A 287 -8.34 -27.03 -13.11
N LYS A 288 -9.10 -26.39 -13.98
CA LYS A 288 -9.32 -24.93 -13.96
C LYS A 288 -9.97 -24.49 -12.63
N LYS A 289 -10.90 -25.28 -12.10
CA LYS A 289 -11.54 -24.99 -10.80
C LYS A 289 -10.58 -25.10 -9.60
N LEU A 290 -9.46 -25.82 -9.76
CA LEU A 290 -8.43 -25.97 -8.73
C LEU A 290 -7.38 -24.82 -8.78
N LEU A 291 -7.44 -23.93 -9.76
CA LEU A 291 -6.54 -22.78 -9.80
C LEU A 291 -6.86 -21.85 -8.65
N HIS A 292 -5.85 -21.57 -7.84
CA HIS A 292 -5.95 -20.58 -6.78
C HIS A 292 -5.97 -19.17 -7.39
N ASP A 293 -6.87 -18.33 -6.87
CA ASP A 293 -6.87 -16.90 -7.21
C ASP A 293 -5.73 -16.20 -6.43
N VAL A 294 -4.52 -16.37 -6.93
CA VAL A 294 -3.33 -15.74 -6.36
C VAL A 294 -3.20 -14.34 -6.96
N GLU A 295 -3.14 -13.34 -6.11
CA GLU A 295 -2.85 -11.98 -6.57
C GLU A 295 -1.54 -11.97 -7.37
N ASN A 296 -1.65 -11.64 -8.65
CA ASN A 296 -0.49 -11.47 -9.52
C ASN A 296 0.22 -10.17 -9.11
N ILE A 297 1.17 -10.31 -8.21
CA ILE A 297 2.15 -9.27 -7.96
C ILE A 297 3.17 -9.40 -9.09
N GLY A 298 2.95 -8.67 -10.18
CA GLY A 298 3.92 -8.60 -11.27
C GLY A 298 5.22 -7.97 -10.76
N GLU A 299 6.34 -8.39 -11.32
CA GLU A 299 7.62 -7.76 -11.02
C GLU A 299 7.61 -6.33 -11.57
N LEU A 300 7.96 -5.38 -10.73
CA LEU A 300 8.28 -4.03 -11.15
C LEU A 300 9.68 -4.05 -11.79
N ARG A 301 9.88 -3.26 -12.84
CA ARG A 301 11.18 -3.12 -13.49
C ARG A 301 11.53 -1.66 -13.62
N LEU A 302 12.82 -1.37 -13.45
CA LEU A 302 13.40 -0.04 -13.60
C LEU A 302 14.56 -0.14 -14.58
N ALA A 303 14.65 0.81 -15.51
CA ALA A 303 15.72 0.88 -16.49
C ALA A 303 16.45 2.23 -16.35
N PRO A 304 17.37 2.38 -15.37
CA PRO A 304 18.13 3.60 -15.18
C PRO A 304 19.08 3.83 -16.35
N LEU A 305 19.34 5.10 -16.66
CA LEU A 305 20.36 5.50 -17.62
C LEU A 305 21.72 5.54 -16.92
N SER A 306 22.76 5.14 -17.65
CA SER A 306 24.15 5.37 -17.23
C SER A 306 24.61 6.76 -17.66
N HIS A 307 25.30 7.45 -16.77
CA HIS A 307 25.94 8.73 -17.06
C HIS A 307 27.44 8.55 -17.31
N PHE A 308 28.08 9.45 -18.08
CA PHE A 308 29.53 9.38 -18.34
C PHE A 308 30.36 9.73 -17.09
N SER A 309 29.82 10.55 -16.16
CA SER A 309 30.46 10.86 -14.90
C SER A 309 30.05 9.85 -13.82
N SER A 310 31.00 9.35 -13.06
CA SER A 310 30.72 8.49 -11.89
C SER A 310 30.03 9.28 -10.77
N ARG A 311 30.44 10.53 -10.56
CA ARG A 311 29.87 11.42 -9.56
C ARG A 311 28.79 12.31 -10.17
N LEU A 312 27.55 12.20 -9.68
CA LEU A 312 26.40 12.93 -10.19
C LEU A 312 26.13 14.21 -9.40
N ILE A 313 26.36 14.20 -8.08
CA ILE A 313 26.17 15.35 -7.20
C ILE A 313 27.38 15.46 -6.26
N GLN A 314 27.80 16.69 -6.00
CA GLN A 314 28.73 17.04 -4.93
C GLN A 314 28.24 18.28 -4.20
N ALA A 315 28.04 18.17 -2.89
CA ALA A 315 27.73 19.27 -1.99
C ALA A 315 28.89 19.48 -1.02
N ARG A 316 29.31 20.74 -0.80
CA ARG A 316 30.35 21.10 0.17
C ARG A 316 29.85 22.22 1.03
N ASP A 317 29.80 21.99 2.34
CA ASP A 317 29.36 22.98 3.34
C ASP A 317 28.04 23.65 2.97
N LEU A 318 27.13 22.86 2.38
CA LEU A 318 25.87 23.33 1.83
C LEU A 318 24.85 23.53 2.94
N SER A 319 24.23 24.71 2.99
CA SER A 319 23.07 24.99 3.82
C SER A 319 22.10 25.89 3.06
N ILE A 320 20.80 25.63 3.16
CA ILE A 320 19.74 26.43 2.55
C ILE A 320 19.31 27.51 3.53
N CYS A 321 19.14 28.74 3.06
CA CYS A 321 18.71 29.88 3.85
C CYS A 321 17.24 30.20 3.58
N LEU A 322 16.45 30.41 4.63
CA LEU A 322 15.11 30.96 4.58
C LEU A 322 15.12 32.25 5.39
N ASP A 323 14.67 33.36 4.80
CA ASP A 323 14.68 34.68 5.45
C ASP A 323 16.04 35.05 6.06
N SER A 324 17.12 34.71 5.35
CA SER A 324 18.52 34.92 5.77
C SER A 324 19.00 34.06 6.94
N GLN A 325 18.21 33.09 7.39
CA GLN A 325 18.63 32.12 8.42
C GLN A 325 18.84 30.73 7.79
N PRO A 326 19.93 30.03 8.14
CA PRO A 326 20.15 28.69 7.66
C PRO A 326 19.15 27.73 8.31
N LEU A 327 18.56 26.82 7.49
CA LEU A 327 17.58 25.83 7.95
C LEU A 327 18.24 24.66 8.67
N PHE A 328 19.47 24.32 8.29
CA PHE A 328 20.22 23.20 8.85
C PHE A 328 21.72 23.49 8.86
N ALA A 329 22.45 22.80 9.74
CA ALA A 329 23.90 22.87 9.81
C ALA A 329 24.55 22.50 8.46
N PRO A 330 25.64 23.18 8.03
CA PRO A 330 26.30 22.91 6.76
C PRO A 330 26.61 21.43 6.58
N VAL A 331 26.23 20.86 5.43
CA VAL A 331 26.42 19.43 5.12
C VAL A 331 27.33 19.25 3.91
N THR A 332 28.18 18.23 3.96
CA THR A 332 29.05 17.82 2.87
C THR A 332 28.75 16.39 2.50
N PHE A 333 28.37 16.13 1.23
CA PHE A 333 28.11 14.79 0.73
C PHE A 333 28.38 14.69 -0.78
N SER A 334 28.56 13.49 -1.28
CA SER A 334 28.59 13.18 -2.70
C SER A 334 27.63 12.06 -3.02
N LEU A 335 27.13 12.01 -4.24
CA LEU A 335 26.31 10.93 -4.75
C LEU A 335 26.94 10.40 -6.02
N GLU A 336 27.34 9.15 -5.98
CA GLU A 336 27.93 8.45 -7.13
C GLU A 336 26.88 7.60 -7.87
N GLN A 337 27.20 7.24 -9.11
CA GLN A 337 26.28 6.43 -9.92
C GLN A 337 26.08 5.04 -9.29
N GLY A 338 24.82 4.64 -9.18
CA GLY A 338 24.41 3.37 -8.53
C GLY A 338 24.24 3.47 -7.01
N GLU A 339 24.56 4.60 -6.39
CA GLU A 339 24.32 4.82 -4.96
C GLU A 339 22.88 5.24 -4.67
N ARG A 340 22.41 4.85 -3.49
CA ARG A 340 21.11 5.22 -2.96
C ARG A 340 21.29 5.98 -1.65
N LEU A 341 21.17 7.31 -1.71
CA LEU A 341 21.40 8.22 -0.60
C LEU A 341 20.07 8.59 0.06
N CYS A 342 19.95 8.32 1.36
CA CYS A 342 18.82 8.73 2.18
C CYS A 342 19.10 10.07 2.86
N LEU A 343 18.20 11.05 2.72
CA LEU A 343 18.21 12.27 3.50
C LEU A 343 17.33 12.08 4.73
N SER A 344 17.93 12.10 5.90
CA SER A 344 17.27 11.96 7.18
C SER A 344 17.32 13.27 7.98
N GLY A 345 16.33 13.50 8.83
CA GLY A 345 16.25 14.69 9.69
C GLY A 345 14.82 14.96 10.14
N ASN A 346 14.65 15.82 11.14
CA ASN A 346 13.35 16.19 11.69
C ASN A 346 12.44 16.86 10.65
N ASN A 347 11.13 16.88 10.91
CA ASN A 347 10.20 17.58 10.03
C ASN A 347 10.51 19.08 10.00
N GLY A 348 10.44 19.69 8.80
CA GLY A 348 10.74 21.11 8.61
C GLY A 348 12.23 21.48 8.61
N CYS A 349 13.17 20.52 8.65
CA CYS A 349 14.61 20.81 8.58
C CYS A 349 15.14 21.13 7.16
N GLY A 350 14.29 21.20 6.13
CA GLY A 350 14.71 21.60 4.77
C GLY A 350 15.02 20.47 3.79
N LYS A 351 14.61 19.21 4.07
CA LYS A 351 14.82 18.06 3.15
C LYS A 351 14.25 18.29 1.76
N THR A 352 12.98 18.67 1.66
CA THR A 352 12.30 19.00 0.39
C THR A 352 12.95 20.16 -0.31
N SER A 353 13.40 21.20 0.42
CA SER A 353 14.10 22.34 -0.14
C SER A 353 15.43 21.93 -0.78
N LEU A 354 16.16 21.00 -0.16
CA LEU A 354 17.39 20.45 -0.72
C LEU A 354 17.12 19.68 -2.03
N LEU A 355 16.07 18.88 -2.11
CA LEU A 355 15.68 18.21 -3.34
C LEU A 355 15.32 19.21 -4.44
N ARG A 356 14.59 20.29 -4.13
CA ARG A 356 14.25 21.35 -5.08
C ARG A 356 15.48 22.12 -5.59
N LEU A 357 16.43 22.41 -4.70
CA LEU A 357 17.70 23.01 -5.08
C LEU A 357 18.46 22.13 -6.08
N ILE A 358 18.51 20.81 -5.85
CA ILE A 358 19.13 19.85 -6.77
C ILE A 358 18.37 19.76 -8.12
N CYS A 359 17.06 19.96 -8.12
CA CYS A 359 16.26 20.09 -9.34
C CYS A 359 16.53 21.37 -10.13
N GLY A 360 17.34 22.31 -9.61
CA GLY A 360 17.69 23.57 -10.25
C GLY A 360 16.81 24.75 -9.87
N GLU A 361 15.98 24.63 -8.81
CA GLU A 361 15.26 25.80 -8.29
C GLU A 361 16.26 26.78 -7.64
N ALA A 362 16.11 28.07 -7.95
CA ALA A 362 16.96 29.11 -7.39
C ALA A 362 16.59 29.41 -5.93
N LEU A 363 17.14 28.64 -4.99
CA LEU A 363 16.96 28.85 -3.56
C LEU A 363 18.20 29.50 -2.95
N PRO A 364 18.04 30.47 -2.01
CA PRO A 364 19.17 31.04 -1.28
C PRO A 364 19.90 29.95 -0.48
N HIS A 365 21.20 29.81 -0.71
CA HIS A 365 22.01 28.81 -0.03
C HIS A 365 23.45 29.31 0.19
N THR A 366 24.14 28.69 1.13
CA THR A 366 25.58 28.85 1.36
C THR A 366 26.29 27.55 0.97
N GLY A 367 27.60 27.62 0.76
CA GLY A 367 28.39 26.48 0.29
C GLY A 367 28.33 26.28 -1.22
N LEU A 368 28.71 25.09 -1.66
CA LEU A 368 28.81 24.73 -3.08
C LEU A 368 27.97 23.49 -3.38
N LEU A 369 27.15 23.59 -4.43
CA LEU A 369 26.44 22.45 -5.01
C LEU A 369 26.84 22.31 -6.48
N GLU A 370 27.48 21.21 -6.82
CA GLU A 370 27.85 20.86 -8.19
C GLU A 370 27.03 19.65 -8.64
N THR A 371 26.40 19.77 -9.81
CA THR A 371 25.68 18.67 -10.45
C THR A 371 26.33 18.35 -11.80
N ALA A 372 26.40 17.07 -12.16
CA ALA A 372 26.95 16.68 -13.45
C ALA A 372 26.12 17.27 -14.60
N SER A 373 26.79 17.68 -15.69
CA SER A 373 26.12 18.29 -16.84
C SER A 373 25.26 17.29 -17.61
N GLY A 374 24.07 17.71 -18.04
CA GLY A 374 23.18 16.86 -18.86
C GLY A 374 22.46 15.77 -18.08
N LEU A 375 22.33 15.90 -16.75
CA LEU A 375 21.54 14.96 -15.94
C LEU A 375 20.08 14.97 -16.37
N ARG A 376 19.53 13.77 -16.57
CA ARG A 376 18.08 13.55 -16.64
C ARG A 376 17.60 13.13 -15.25
N LEU A 377 16.73 13.96 -14.68
CA LEU A 377 16.16 13.76 -13.34
C LEU A 377 14.76 13.20 -13.46
N SER A 378 14.39 12.32 -12.56
CA SER A 378 13.00 11.87 -12.37
C SER A 378 12.59 12.17 -10.94
N LEU A 379 11.57 13.03 -10.76
CA LEU A 379 11.15 13.54 -9.46
C LEU A 379 9.83 12.89 -9.03
N VAL A 380 9.74 12.43 -7.80
CA VAL A 380 8.48 12.12 -7.11
C VAL A 380 8.29 13.17 -6.02
N GLU A 381 7.34 14.08 -6.24
CA GLU A 381 7.03 15.17 -5.32
C GLU A 381 6.20 14.66 -4.12
N GLN A 382 6.31 15.35 -2.99
CA GLN A 382 5.46 15.12 -1.83
C GLN A 382 4.02 15.53 -2.13
N ASP A 383 3.83 16.71 -2.75
CA ASP A 383 2.52 17.24 -3.10
C ASP A 383 1.94 16.58 -4.35
N THR A 384 0.71 16.10 -4.23
CA THR A 384 -0.05 15.45 -5.31
C THR A 384 -1.20 16.32 -5.84
N SER A 385 -1.35 17.57 -5.37
CA SER A 385 -2.46 18.47 -5.71
C SER A 385 -2.49 18.85 -7.20
N ARG A 386 -1.32 18.84 -7.85
CA ARG A 386 -1.16 19.17 -9.27
C ARG A 386 -1.64 18.11 -10.25
N LEU A 387 -2.01 16.92 -9.74
CA LEU A 387 -2.54 15.85 -10.58
C LEU A 387 -4.01 16.10 -10.90
N CYS A 388 -4.28 16.46 -12.16
CA CYS A 388 -5.62 16.76 -12.67
C CYS A 388 -5.79 16.24 -14.11
N GLY A 389 -7.05 16.02 -14.50
CA GLY A 389 -7.44 15.52 -15.81
C GLY A 389 -7.33 14.00 -15.97
N SER A 390 -7.27 13.53 -17.21
CA SER A 390 -7.15 12.09 -17.47
C SER A 390 -5.73 11.60 -17.23
N LEU A 391 -5.60 10.35 -16.77
CA LEU A 391 -4.31 9.70 -16.57
C LEU A 391 -3.50 9.61 -17.88
N ALA A 392 -4.18 9.34 -19.01
CA ALA A 392 -3.54 9.20 -20.31
C ALA A 392 -2.89 10.52 -20.75
N ASP A 393 -3.64 11.64 -20.69
CA ASP A 393 -3.13 12.97 -21.09
C ASP A 393 -1.97 13.44 -20.19
N TYR A 394 -2.04 13.09 -18.90
CA TYR A 394 -0.96 13.39 -17.96
C TYR A 394 0.33 12.66 -18.32
N LEU A 395 0.24 11.35 -18.61
CA LEU A 395 1.40 10.54 -18.96
C LEU A 395 2.01 10.94 -20.30
N GLU A 396 1.17 11.27 -21.28
CA GLU A 396 1.62 11.77 -22.58
C GLU A 396 2.39 13.09 -22.43
N ARG A 397 1.85 14.04 -21.66
CA ARG A 397 2.56 15.31 -21.35
C ARG A 397 3.91 15.09 -20.65
N CYS A 398 4.02 14.04 -19.85
CA CYS A 398 5.26 13.67 -19.15
C CYS A 398 6.22 12.85 -20.03
N GLY A 399 5.85 12.49 -21.26
CA GLY A 399 6.63 11.63 -22.15
C GLY A 399 6.82 10.20 -21.61
N ALA A 400 5.90 9.71 -20.80
CA ALA A 400 5.94 8.36 -20.22
C ALA A 400 5.15 7.37 -21.10
N ASP A 401 5.66 6.15 -21.24
CA ASP A 401 4.95 5.09 -21.96
C ASP A 401 3.68 4.68 -21.20
N LEU A 402 2.52 4.94 -21.82
CA LEU A 402 1.21 4.65 -21.25
C LEU A 402 1.05 3.17 -20.91
N THR A 403 1.44 2.27 -21.82
CA THR A 403 1.26 0.81 -21.66
C THR A 403 2.08 0.30 -20.46
N LEU A 404 3.34 0.72 -20.38
CA LEU A 404 4.23 0.38 -19.27
C LEU A 404 3.70 0.94 -17.95
N CYS A 405 3.28 2.19 -17.94
CA CYS A 405 2.76 2.85 -16.73
C CYS A 405 1.47 2.18 -16.23
N LEU A 406 0.52 1.85 -17.13
CA LEU A 406 -0.68 1.10 -16.76
C LEU A 406 -0.35 -0.30 -16.22
N SER A 407 0.68 -0.95 -16.76
CA SER A 407 1.17 -2.24 -16.24
C SER A 407 1.73 -2.10 -14.82
N ILE A 408 2.55 -1.08 -14.57
CA ILE A 408 3.11 -0.78 -13.24
C ILE A 408 1.98 -0.46 -12.25
N LEU A 409 1.02 0.39 -12.64
CA LEU A 409 -0.10 0.73 -11.77
C LEU A 409 -0.95 -0.48 -11.39
N ARG A 410 -1.19 -1.41 -12.34
CA ARG A 410 -1.85 -2.70 -12.04
C ARG A 410 -1.07 -3.52 -11.02
N ASN A 411 0.24 -3.59 -11.15
CA ASN A 411 1.12 -4.28 -10.20
C ASN A 411 1.07 -3.62 -8.80
N LEU A 412 0.92 -2.29 -8.76
CA LEU A 412 0.70 -1.52 -7.54
C LEU A 412 -0.75 -1.57 -7.02
N GLY A 413 -1.62 -2.39 -7.64
CA GLY A 413 -2.97 -2.66 -7.17
C GLY A 413 -4.04 -1.69 -7.67
N PHE A 414 -3.82 -1.00 -8.80
CA PHE A 414 -4.89 -0.26 -9.48
C PHE A 414 -5.87 -1.23 -10.16
N GLU A 415 -7.15 -0.98 -9.99
CA GLU A 415 -8.22 -1.70 -10.68
C GLU A 415 -8.56 -1.05 -12.03
N ARG A 416 -9.13 -1.84 -12.95
CA ARG A 416 -9.46 -1.34 -14.30
C ARG A 416 -10.40 -0.14 -14.30
N SER A 417 -11.41 -0.15 -13.45
CA SER A 417 -12.38 0.94 -13.31
C SER A 417 -11.74 2.27 -12.91
N GLN A 418 -10.61 2.23 -12.19
CA GLN A 418 -9.92 3.43 -11.71
C GLN A 418 -9.20 4.18 -12.83
N PHE A 419 -8.78 3.50 -13.91
CA PHE A 419 -8.12 4.16 -15.03
C PHE A 419 -9.02 5.08 -15.85
N GLU A 420 -10.33 4.90 -15.75
CA GLU A 420 -11.34 5.69 -16.47
C GLU A 420 -11.77 6.94 -15.69
N LEU A 421 -11.41 7.01 -14.40
CA LEU A 421 -11.74 8.14 -13.55
C LEU A 421 -10.74 9.31 -13.74
N PRO A 422 -11.19 10.55 -13.64
CA PRO A 422 -10.29 11.70 -13.60
C PRO A 422 -9.46 11.69 -12.32
N MET A 423 -8.19 12.15 -12.41
CA MET A 423 -7.23 12.07 -11.30
C MET A 423 -7.62 12.90 -10.07
N GLU A 424 -8.51 13.87 -10.21
CA GLU A 424 -9.10 14.62 -9.08
C GLU A 424 -9.84 13.71 -8.12
N GLN A 425 -10.48 12.66 -8.63
CA GLN A 425 -11.23 11.67 -7.84
C GLN A 425 -10.34 10.59 -7.22
N TYR A 426 -9.05 10.59 -7.54
CA TYR A 426 -8.11 9.64 -6.95
C TYR A 426 -7.85 9.96 -5.48
N SER A 427 -7.78 8.92 -4.66
CA SER A 427 -7.26 9.06 -3.30
C SER A 427 -5.80 9.50 -3.31
N GLN A 428 -5.32 10.07 -2.19
CA GLN A 428 -3.90 10.47 -2.05
C GLN A 428 -2.94 9.31 -2.36
N GLY A 429 -3.26 8.11 -1.89
CA GLY A 429 -2.46 6.93 -2.20
C GLY A 429 -2.47 6.53 -3.68
N GLN A 430 -3.58 6.70 -4.38
CA GLN A 430 -3.68 6.48 -5.82
C GLN A 430 -2.85 7.52 -6.58
N LYS A 431 -2.96 8.80 -6.23
CA LYS A 431 -2.15 9.88 -6.80
C LYS A 431 -0.66 9.61 -6.61
N LYS A 432 -0.24 9.20 -5.41
CA LYS A 432 1.16 8.86 -5.14
C LYS A 432 1.65 7.69 -5.99
N LYS A 433 0.83 6.65 -6.16
CA LYS A 433 1.13 5.51 -7.07
C LYS A 433 1.31 5.97 -8.52
N VAL A 434 0.53 6.94 -8.99
CA VAL A 434 0.70 7.53 -10.34
C VAL A 434 2.05 8.23 -10.48
N LEU A 435 2.46 9.05 -9.50
CA LEU A 435 3.77 9.71 -9.52
C LEU A 435 4.92 8.70 -9.54
N ILE A 436 4.83 7.65 -8.73
CA ILE A 436 5.83 6.58 -8.70
C ILE A 436 5.85 5.82 -10.02
N ALA A 437 4.69 5.43 -10.55
CA ALA A 437 4.61 4.72 -11.83
C ALA A 437 5.19 5.55 -12.97
N ARG A 438 4.88 6.85 -13.02
CA ARG A 438 5.51 7.80 -13.97
C ARG A 438 7.03 7.80 -13.82
N SER A 439 7.53 7.93 -12.58
CA SER A 439 8.97 7.96 -12.30
C SER A 439 9.66 6.66 -12.74
N LEU A 440 9.03 5.51 -12.48
CA LEU A 440 9.55 4.19 -12.89
C LEU A 440 9.55 3.99 -14.41
N CYS A 441 8.63 4.65 -15.14
CA CYS A 441 8.58 4.63 -16.61
C CYS A 441 9.62 5.55 -17.25
N GLN A 442 10.06 6.59 -16.54
CA GLN A 442 11.03 7.54 -17.03
C GLN A 442 12.45 6.96 -16.97
N GLN A 443 13.15 7.03 -18.09
CA GLN A 443 14.58 6.73 -18.11
C GLN A 443 15.37 7.94 -17.60
N ALA A 444 15.94 7.83 -16.40
CA ALA A 444 16.67 8.90 -15.74
C ALA A 444 18.05 8.42 -15.26
N HIS A 445 18.99 9.38 -15.14
CA HIS A 445 20.29 9.14 -14.52
C HIS A 445 20.20 9.17 -13.00
N LEU A 446 19.30 10.02 -12.46
CA LEU A 446 19.09 10.21 -11.04
C LEU A 446 17.60 10.33 -10.73
N TYR A 447 17.16 9.55 -9.76
CA TYR A 447 15.81 9.59 -9.21
C TYR A 447 15.82 10.38 -7.91
N LEU A 448 14.89 11.35 -7.79
CA LEU A 448 14.71 12.19 -6.61
C LEU A 448 13.33 11.92 -6.04
N TRP A 449 13.25 11.30 -4.88
CA TRP A 449 11.97 10.88 -4.30
C TRP A 449 11.73 11.54 -2.94
N ASP A 450 10.67 12.34 -2.85
CA ASP A 450 10.26 13.00 -1.62
C ASP A 450 9.08 12.26 -0.98
N GLU A 451 9.34 11.58 0.11
CA GLU A 451 8.40 10.75 0.88
C GLU A 451 7.54 9.84 -0.02
N PRO A 452 8.17 8.97 -0.83
CA PRO A 452 7.45 8.15 -1.80
C PRO A 452 6.49 7.15 -1.17
N LEU A 453 6.71 6.74 0.08
CA LEU A 453 5.93 5.72 0.76
C LEU A 453 4.65 6.26 1.42
N ASN A 454 4.51 7.58 1.54
CA ASN A 454 3.31 8.16 2.15
C ASN A 454 2.05 7.74 1.40
N TYR A 455 1.02 7.33 2.16
CA TYR A 455 -0.27 6.84 1.66
C TYR A 455 -0.20 5.54 0.83
N LEU A 456 0.98 4.91 0.69
CA LEU A 456 1.10 3.62 0.04
C LEU A 456 0.76 2.49 1.02
N ASP A 457 0.02 1.51 0.48
CA ASP A 457 -0.20 0.28 1.23
C ASP A 457 1.10 -0.52 1.41
N LEU A 458 1.11 -1.33 2.44
CA LEU A 458 2.27 -2.09 2.89
C LEU A 458 2.85 -3.01 1.78
N PHE A 459 1.97 -3.61 0.97
CA PHE A 459 2.40 -4.47 -0.14
C PHE A 459 3.11 -3.67 -1.24
N SER A 460 2.59 -2.49 -1.57
CA SER A 460 3.23 -1.58 -2.53
C SER A 460 4.58 -1.09 -2.04
N ARG A 461 4.73 -0.81 -0.73
CA ARG A 461 6.02 -0.43 -0.12
C ARG A 461 7.05 -1.54 -0.26
N ILE A 462 6.68 -2.78 0.05
CA ILE A 462 7.57 -3.94 -0.05
C ILE A 462 7.99 -4.19 -1.52
N GLN A 463 7.06 -4.02 -2.47
CA GLN A 463 7.39 -4.15 -3.89
C GLN A 463 8.42 -3.11 -4.35
N LEU A 464 8.28 -1.86 -3.88
CA LEU A 464 9.26 -0.80 -4.17
C LEU A 464 10.62 -1.09 -3.54
N GLU A 465 10.64 -1.55 -2.30
CA GLU A 465 11.87 -1.96 -1.61
C GLU A 465 12.61 -3.06 -2.40
N GLN A 466 11.90 -4.11 -2.81
CA GLN A 466 12.46 -5.20 -3.62
C GLN A 466 12.98 -4.71 -4.97
N LEU A 467 12.25 -3.82 -5.65
CA LEU A 467 12.67 -3.24 -6.92
C LEU A 467 13.96 -2.46 -6.77
N LEU A 468 14.03 -1.55 -5.79
CA LEU A 468 15.17 -0.66 -5.59
C LEU A 468 16.43 -1.39 -5.13
N THR A 469 16.26 -2.45 -4.33
CA THR A 469 17.38 -3.28 -3.90
C THR A 469 17.93 -4.17 -5.03
N ALA A 470 17.07 -4.63 -5.94
CA ALA A 470 17.46 -5.46 -7.08
C ALA A 470 18.00 -4.66 -8.27
N SER A 471 17.80 -3.34 -8.32
CA SER A 471 18.15 -2.49 -9.47
C SER A 471 19.38 -1.62 -9.18
N PRO A 472 20.30 -1.42 -10.14
CA PRO A 472 21.45 -0.52 -9.99
C PRO A 472 21.03 0.94 -10.20
N VAL A 473 20.08 1.41 -9.42
CA VAL A 473 19.51 2.77 -9.54
C VAL A 473 20.32 3.76 -8.72
N THR A 474 20.55 4.97 -9.27
CA THR A 474 21.02 6.11 -8.48
C THR A 474 19.80 6.86 -7.95
N LEU A 475 19.68 6.91 -6.64
CA LEU A 475 18.51 7.45 -5.96
C LEU A 475 18.91 8.37 -4.81
N LEU A 476 18.31 9.54 -4.77
CA LEU A 476 18.31 10.41 -3.59
C LEU A 476 16.88 10.50 -3.08
N PHE A 477 16.66 10.12 -1.83
CA PHE A 477 15.31 10.05 -1.31
C PHE A 477 15.20 10.53 0.14
N VAL A 478 14.02 11.00 0.48
CA VAL A 478 13.60 11.36 1.83
C VAL A 478 12.58 10.33 2.28
N GLU A 479 12.80 9.68 3.41
CA GLU A 479 11.85 8.75 4.00
C GLU A 479 11.99 8.67 5.53
N HIS A 480 10.87 8.32 6.18
CA HIS A 480 10.78 8.15 7.62
C HIS A 480 10.63 6.68 8.05
N ASP A 481 10.40 5.76 7.11
CA ASP A 481 10.34 4.32 7.36
C ASP A 481 11.76 3.76 7.55
N GLN A 482 12.11 3.46 8.80
CA GLN A 482 13.47 3.00 9.15
C GLN A 482 13.83 1.67 8.50
N GLN A 483 12.87 0.75 8.31
CA GLN A 483 13.12 -0.54 7.68
C GLN A 483 13.43 -0.36 6.20
N PHE A 484 12.64 0.46 5.52
CA PHE A 484 12.88 0.80 4.12
C PHE A 484 14.23 1.51 3.94
N CYS A 485 14.53 2.51 4.77
CA CYS A 485 15.82 3.21 4.71
C CYS A 485 17.00 2.24 4.90
N LYS A 486 16.94 1.35 5.88
CA LYS A 486 18.00 0.33 6.12
C LYS A 486 18.15 -0.67 4.97
N ALA A 487 17.05 -1.03 4.31
CA ALA A 487 17.07 -1.99 3.20
C ALA A 487 17.56 -1.37 1.89
N VAL A 488 17.16 -0.11 1.62
CA VAL A 488 17.39 0.53 0.31
C VAL A 488 18.63 1.42 0.31
N ALA A 489 18.88 2.21 1.36
CA ALA A 489 19.97 3.18 1.37
C ALA A 489 21.36 2.49 1.39
N THR A 490 22.27 2.97 0.54
CA THR A 490 23.70 2.66 0.63
C THR A 490 24.41 3.60 1.60
N ASN A 491 23.95 4.87 1.64
CA ASN A 491 24.47 5.93 2.50
C ASN A 491 23.32 6.77 3.07
N THR A 492 23.55 7.42 4.20
CA THR A 492 22.57 8.32 4.85
C THR A 492 23.24 9.63 5.24
N VAL A 493 22.58 10.75 4.91
CA VAL A 493 22.98 12.09 5.32
C VAL A 493 21.94 12.64 6.31
N HIS A 494 22.40 13.06 7.48
CA HIS A 494 21.54 13.62 8.52
C HIS A 494 21.56 15.15 8.45
N LEU A 495 20.39 15.76 8.26
CA LEU A 495 20.19 17.19 8.32
C LEU A 495 19.81 17.58 9.77
N HIS A 496 20.72 18.27 10.45
CA HIS A 496 20.49 18.78 11.80
C HIS A 496 19.94 20.21 11.70
N ARG A 497 18.73 20.41 12.21
CA ARG A 497 18.12 21.73 12.31
C ARG A 497 18.95 22.60 13.26
N LEU A 498 19.18 23.87 12.90
CA LEU A 498 19.81 24.87 13.73
C LEU A 498 18.82 25.54 14.68
#